data_bdb61515ce87b1902b422ecff02cdecb
#
_entry.id   bdb61515ce87b1902b422ecff02cdecb
#
_cell.length_a   1.000
_cell.length_b   1.000
_cell.length_c   1.000
_cell.angle_alpha   90.00
_cell.angle_beta   90.00
_cell.angle_gamma   90.00
#
_symmetry.space_group_name_H-M   'P 1'
#
loop_
_entity.id
_entity.type
_entity.pdbx_description
1 polymer ?
#
loop_
_entity_poly.entity_id
_entity_poly.type
_entity_poly.pdbx_seq_one_letter_code
_entity_poly.pdbx_strand_id
1 'polypeptide(L)'
;MIEIGIGLLIIAIGSFGQSSSYVPINKIRDWSWESFWLVQGIFAWLVFPYLGAMLAVPEGSTLLELWCSPGSLGAVIYGMLWGVGGLTFGLSMRYLGVALGQSIALGTCAGFGTLFPALFGGTNLFEGTGLILLTGVCITLAGIAVIGYAGSLRARNMSEEEKKAAVKDFALTKGLAVALLAGVMSACFNLGLESGNEVLAKAREAGASVLFALNPVILLVTLGGFCTNAVYCIFQNVKNGTGKDYFSVSGGTLLNNVLFCALAGVLWYSQFFGLGMGKSYFSDSPVMLAFSWSILMSLNVIFSNVWGILLKEWKGVDRRTIVVLITGMCILILSLLYPNIV
;
A
#
# COMPACT_ATOMS: atom_id res chain seq x y z
N MET A 1 -18.43 -18.87 5.42
CA MET A 1 -17.77 -18.95 4.08
C MET A 1 -18.22 -17.87 3.09
N ILE A 2 -19.53 -17.62 2.93
CA ILE A 2 -20.03 -16.58 2.01
C ILE A 2 -19.50 -15.18 2.41
N GLU A 3 -19.56 -14.82 3.68
CA GLU A 3 -19.08 -13.53 4.20
C GLU A 3 -17.59 -13.33 3.95
N ILE A 4 -16.77 -14.35 4.20
CA ILE A 4 -15.33 -14.28 3.89
C ILE A 4 -15.11 -14.06 2.39
N GLY A 5 -15.88 -14.74 1.53
CA GLY A 5 -15.82 -14.50 0.09
C GLY A 5 -16.16 -13.08 -0.31
N ILE A 6 -17.18 -12.47 0.31
CA ILE A 6 -17.56 -11.06 0.10
C ILE A 6 -16.44 -10.14 0.57
N GLY A 7 -15.90 -10.34 1.77
CA GLY A 7 -14.78 -9.56 2.29
C GLY A 7 -13.55 -9.60 1.40
N LEU A 8 -13.17 -10.80 0.93
CA LEU A 8 -12.07 -10.96 -0.03
C LEU A 8 -12.32 -10.22 -1.35
N LEU A 9 -13.54 -10.30 -1.89
CA LEU A 9 -13.91 -9.60 -3.12
C LEU A 9 -13.83 -8.07 -2.96
N ILE A 10 -14.30 -7.54 -1.84
CA ILE A 10 -14.23 -6.10 -1.55
C ILE A 10 -12.76 -5.63 -1.46
N ILE A 11 -11.91 -6.37 -0.75
CA ILE A 11 -10.47 -6.06 -0.68
C ILE A 11 -9.85 -6.16 -2.08
N ALA A 12 -10.24 -7.15 -2.88
CA ALA A 12 -9.73 -7.32 -4.25
C ALA A 12 -10.11 -6.13 -5.16
N ILE A 13 -11.35 -5.64 -5.08
CA ILE A 13 -11.79 -4.44 -5.83
C ILE A 13 -10.96 -3.22 -5.42
N GLY A 14 -10.77 -2.99 -4.11
CA GLY A 14 -9.94 -1.91 -3.61
C GLY A 14 -8.48 -2.02 -4.07
N SER A 15 -7.90 -3.22 -4.02
CA SER A 15 -6.53 -3.50 -4.48
C SER A 15 -6.37 -3.30 -5.99
N PHE A 16 -7.37 -3.68 -6.78
CA PHE A 16 -7.38 -3.42 -8.21
C PHE A 16 -7.39 -1.91 -8.49
N GLY A 17 -8.21 -1.14 -7.77
CA GLY A 17 -8.22 0.32 -7.85
C GLY A 17 -6.84 0.91 -7.54
N GLN A 18 -6.21 0.50 -6.43
CA GLN A 18 -4.87 0.96 -6.07
C GLN A 18 -3.83 0.65 -7.16
N SER A 19 -3.82 -0.57 -7.67
CA SER A 19 -2.90 -0.96 -8.75
C SER A 19 -3.14 -0.16 -10.04
N SER A 20 -4.37 0.30 -10.26
CA SER A 20 -4.74 1.15 -11.39
C SER A 20 -4.34 2.62 -11.22
N SER A 21 -3.98 3.06 -10.01
CA SER A 21 -3.67 4.47 -9.70
C SER A 21 -2.47 5.03 -10.48
N TYR A 22 -1.56 4.17 -10.92
CA TYR A 22 -0.41 4.56 -11.72
C TYR A 22 -0.76 4.92 -13.18
N VAL A 23 -1.90 4.45 -13.70
CA VAL A 23 -2.33 4.72 -15.07
C VAL A 23 -2.64 6.21 -15.29
N PRO A 24 -3.49 6.86 -14.47
CA PRO A 24 -3.74 8.30 -14.58
C PRO A 24 -2.50 9.16 -14.35
N ILE A 25 -1.55 8.76 -13.52
CA ILE A 25 -0.30 9.49 -13.28
C ILE A 25 0.48 9.73 -14.58
N ASN A 26 0.47 8.78 -15.52
CA ASN A 26 1.12 8.92 -16.82
C ASN A 26 0.48 10.00 -17.73
N LYS A 27 -0.65 10.58 -17.33
CA LYS A 27 -1.33 11.68 -18.06
C LYS A 27 -1.00 13.06 -17.51
N ILE A 28 -0.24 13.14 -16.43
CA ILE A 28 0.25 14.40 -15.85
C ILE A 28 1.34 14.97 -16.75
N ARG A 29 1.31 16.28 -17.01
CA ARG A 29 2.18 16.97 -17.96
C ARG A 29 2.86 18.16 -17.29
N ASP A 30 4.09 18.42 -17.69
CA ASP A 30 4.84 19.64 -17.36
C ASP A 30 4.98 19.92 -15.83
N TRP A 31 4.77 18.90 -15.00
CA TRP A 31 5.02 18.93 -13.56
C TRP A 31 6.18 18.03 -13.18
N SER A 32 7.02 18.46 -12.28
CA SER A 32 8.04 17.64 -11.64
C SER A 32 7.41 16.56 -10.77
N TRP A 33 8.21 15.56 -10.42
CA TRP A 33 7.74 14.45 -9.58
C TRP A 33 7.19 14.96 -8.23
N GLU A 34 7.93 15.83 -7.56
CA GLU A 34 7.56 16.38 -6.26
C GLU A 34 6.27 17.21 -6.33
N SER A 35 6.02 17.88 -7.45
CA SER A 35 4.83 18.71 -7.65
C SER A 35 3.58 17.86 -7.80
N PHE A 36 3.59 16.84 -8.66
CA PHE A 36 2.43 15.96 -8.79
C PHE A 36 2.22 15.06 -7.57
N TRP A 37 3.33 14.59 -6.94
CA TRP A 37 3.24 13.72 -5.77
C TRP A 37 2.57 14.41 -4.59
N LEU A 38 2.87 15.70 -4.38
CA LEU A 38 2.23 16.52 -3.36
C LEU A 38 0.73 16.68 -3.63
N VAL A 39 0.33 17.06 -4.86
CA VAL A 39 -1.08 17.26 -5.21
C VAL A 39 -1.85 15.95 -5.17
N GLN A 40 -1.31 14.86 -5.72
CA GLN A 40 -1.91 13.54 -5.60
C GLN A 40 -2.06 13.12 -4.13
N GLY A 41 -1.03 13.40 -3.29
CA GLY A 41 -1.04 13.13 -1.86
C GLY A 41 -2.15 13.87 -1.11
N ILE A 42 -2.47 15.12 -1.49
CA ILE A 42 -3.62 15.85 -0.95
C ILE A 42 -4.90 15.05 -1.17
N PHE A 43 -5.12 14.53 -2.37
CA PHE A 43 -6.31 13.74 -2.67
C PHE A 43 -6.27 12.36 -2.01
N ALA A 44 -5.16 11.62 -2.16
CA ALA A 44 -5.03 10.26 -1.69
C ALA A 44 -5.02 10.12 -0.17
N TRP A 45 -4.42 11.09 0.54
CA TRP A 45 -4.12 10.98 1.97
C TRP A 45 -4.89 11.93 2.86
N LEU A 46 -5.56 12.96 2.29
CA LEU A 46 -6.39 13.89 3.04
C LEU A 46 -7.84 13.89 2.53
N VAL A 47 -8.08 14.28 1.26
CA VAL A 47 -9.43 14.53 0.76
C VAL A 47 -10.28 13.26 0.78
N PHE A 48 -9.85 12.18 0.13
CA PHE A 48 -10.65 10.95 0.06
C PHE A 48 -10.72 10.20 1.39
N PRO A 49 -9.64 10.07 2.19
CA PRO A 49 -9.75 9.55 3.55
C PRO A 49 -10.69 10.37 4.45
N TYR A 50 -10.69 11.72 4.32
CA TYR A 50 -11.63 12.57 5.05
C TYR A 50 -13.08 12.28 4.65
N LEU A 51 -13.38 12.20 3.35
CA LEU A 51 -14.72 11.84 2.89
C LEU A 51 -15.14 10.45 3.38
N GLY A 52 -14.22 9.47 3.35
CA GLY A 52 -14.47 8.15 3.91
C GLY A 52 -14.72 8.18 5.41
N ALA A 53 -13.96 8.99 6.17
CA ALA A 53 -14.14 9.16 7.60
C ALA A 53 -15.51 9.79 7.94
N MET A 54 -15.97 10.74 7.15
CA MET A 54 -17.30 11.37 7.35
C MET A 54 -18.46 10.38 7.20
N LEU A 55 -18.28 9.28 6.44
CA LEU A 55 -19.27 8.20 6.38
C LEU A 55 -19.37 7.38 7.67
N ALA A 56 -18.38 7.51 8.55
CA ALA A 56 -18.30 6.80 9.82
C ALA A 56 -18.61 7.66 11.03
N VAL A 57 -18.83 8.97 10.85
CA VAL A 57 -19.21 9.87 11.96
C VAL A 57 -20.70 9.70 12.23
N PRO A 58 -21.10 9.20 13.42
CA PRO A 58 -22.51 9.05 13.78
C PRO A 58 -23.21 10.40 13.95
N GLU A 59 -24.53 10.40 13.82
CA GLU A 59 -25.34 11.59 14.10
C GLU A 59 -25.10 12.10 15.53
N GLY A 60 -24.88 13.40 15.67
CA GLY A 60 -24.60 14.04 16.96
C GLY A 60 -23.16 13.90 17.47
N SER A 61 -22.27 13.22 16.75
CA SER A 61 -20.85 13.11 17.05
C SER A 61 -19.99 13.91 16.06
N THR A 62 -18.77 14.21 16.45
CA THR A 62 -17.78 14.86 15.58
C THR A 62 -16.56 13.97 15.38
N LEU A 63 -15.88 14.14 14.26
CA LEU A 63 -14.63 13.43 13.98
C LEU A 63 -13.56 13.71 15.07
N LEU A 64 -13.53 14.94 15.59
CA LEU A 64 -12.60 15.34 16.64
C LEU A 64 -12.87 14.56 17.95
N GLU A 65 -14.13 14.34 18.32
CA GLU A 65 -14.48 13.54 19.48
C GLU A 65 -14.01 12.10 19.37
N LEU A 66 -14.11 11.50 18.18
CA LEU A 66 -13.56 10.17 17.91
C LEU A 66 -12.04 10.17 18.08
N TRP A 67 -11.37 11.22 17.61
CA TRP A 67 -9.90 11.36 17.67
C TRP A 67 -9.36 11.71 19.06
N CYS A 68 -10.19 12.19 19.97
CA CYS A 68 -9.85 12.33 21.40
C CYS A 68 -9.81 10.97 22.13
N SER A 69 -9.39 9.90 21.45
CA SER A 69 -9.27 8.54 21.99
C SER A 69 -7.80 8.16 22.13
N PRO A 70 -7.45 7.33 23.13
CA PRO A 70 -6.11 6.74 23.18
C PRO A 70 -5.73 6.08 21.87
N GLY A 71 -4.43 6.11 21.54
CA GLY A 71 -3.92 5.54 20.29
C GLY A 71 -4.01 6.43 19.05
N SER A 72 -4.82 7.51 19.06
CA SER A 72 -4.91 8.42 17.90
C SER A 72 -3.57 9.05 17.53
N LEU A 73 -2.82 9.52 18.53
CA LEU A 73 -1.46 10.04 18.31
C LEU A 73 -0.52 8.95 17.76
N GLY A 74 -0.63 7.74 18.28
CA GLY A 74 0.13 6.57 17.79
C GLY A 74 -0.17 6.30 16.32
N ALA A 75 -1.45 6.34 15.91
CA ALA A 75 -1.86 6.18 14.51
C ALA A 75 -1.19 7.22 13.59
N VAL A 76 -1.14 8.49 14.00
CA VAL A 76 -0.45 9.55 13.25
C VAL A 76 1.06 9.32 13.20
N ILE A 77 1.71 8.96 14.32
CA ILE A 77 3.15 8.70 14.36
C ILE A 77 3.53 7.51 13.46
N TYR A 78 2.79 6.39 13.54
CA TYR A 78 2.99 5.26 12.62
C TYR A 78 2.73 5.65 11.17
N GLY A 79 1.77 6.55 10.93
CA GLY A 79 1.56 7.15 9.62
C GLY A 79 2.75 7.94 9.12
N MET A 80 3.41 8.74 9.97
CA MET A 80 4.64 9.46 9.62
C MET A 80 5.78 8.49 9.24
N LEU A 81 5.95 7.40 9.99
CA LEU A 81 6.93 6.35 9.70
C LEU A 81 6.61 5.65 8.37
N TRP A 82 5.32 5.35 8.12
CA TRP A 82 4.88 4.84 6.82
C TRP A 82 5.22 5.80 5.68
N GLY A 83 5.07 7.12 5.87
CA GLY A 83 5.47 8.13 4.91
C GLY A 83 6.95 8.05 4.52
N VAL A 84 7.84 7.78 5.50
CA VAL A 84 9.27 7.50 5.24
C VAL A 84 9.43 6.21 4.40
N GLY A 85 8.61 5.18 4.67
CA GLY A 85 8.58 3.93 3.89
C GLY A 85 8.30 4.20 2.41
N GLY A 86 7.31 5.01 2.09
CA GLY A 86 6.97 5.37 0.71
C GLY A 86 8.13 6.08 -0.02
N LEU A 87 8.81 7.01 0.64
CA LEU A 87 9.95 7.74 0.07
C LEU A 87 11.17 6.81 -0.15
N THR A 88 11.47 5.94 0.80
CA THR A 88 12.61 5.00 0.72
C THR A 88 12.35 3.83 -0.24
N PHE A 89 11.09 3.51 -0.51
CA PHE A 89 10.70 2.48 -1.47
C PHE A 89 11.24 2.78 -2.87
N GLY A 90 11.06 4.01 -3.37
CA GLY A 90 11.64 4.44 -4.65
C GLY A 90 13.17 4.36 -4.67
N LEU A 91 13.82 4.66 -3.54
CA LEU A 91 15.27 4.58 -3.40
C LEU A 91 15.78 3.14 -3.47
N SER A 92 15.05 2.18 -2.90
CA SER A 92 15.40 0.75 -2.99
C SER A 92 15.44 0.25 -4.43
N MET A 93 14.46 0.66 -5.23
CA MET A 93 14.42 0.32 -6.65
C MET A 93 15.58 0.94 -7.44
N ARG A 94 16.01 2.15 -7.07
CA ARG A 94 17.16 2.82 -7.68
C ARG A 94 18.48 2.06 -7.44
N TYR A 95 18.65 1.46 -6.26
CA TYR A 95 19.88 0.72 -5.91
C TYR A 95 19.86 -0.75 -6.33
N LEU A 96 18.71 -1.42 -6.30
CA LEU A 96 18.60 -2.86 -6.55
C LEU A 96 17.94 -3.20 -7.89
N GLY A 97 17.40 -2.21 -8.58
CA GLY A 97 16.46 -2.42 -9.67
C GLY A 97 15.04 -2.67 -9.17
N VAL A 98 14.08 -2.46 -10.07
CA VAL A 98 12.64 -2.50 -9.73
C VAL A 98 12.25 -3.85 -9.14
N ALA A 99 12.63 -4.96 -9.80
CA ALA A 99 12.21 -6.29 -9.39
C ALA A 99 12.68 -6.69 -7.98
N LEU A 100 13.98 -6.55 -7.70
CA LEU A 100 14.56 -6.98 -6.43
C LEU A 100 14.18 -6.01 -5.29
N GLY A 101 14.29 -4.69 -5.55
CA GLY A 101 13.94 -3.67 -4.56
C GLY A 101 12.47 -3.75 -4.14
N GLN A 102 11.56 -3.88 -5.11
CA GLN A 102 10.14 -4.01 -4.85
C GLN A 102 9.80 -5.30 -4.10
N SER A 103 10.36 -6.45 -4.50
CA SER A 103 10.07 -7.72 -3.85
C SER A 103 10.53 -7.76 -2.39
N ILE A 104 11.72 -7.23 -2.10
CA ILE A 104 12.21 -7.17 -0.72
C ILE A 104 11.35 -6.22 0.11
N ALA A 105 11.06 -5.03 -0.39
CA ALA A 105 10.28 -4.04 0.36
C ALA A 105 8.83 -4.49 0.58
N LEU A 106 8.14 -5.02 -0.44
CA LEU A 106 6.76 -5.51 -0.29
C LEU A 106 6.69 -6.79 0.54
N GLY A 107 7.65 -7.71 0.38
CA GLY A 107 7.74 -8.91 1.21
C GLY A 107 7.93 -8.54 2.68
N THR A 108 8.87 -7.65 2.96
CA THR A 108 9.12 -7.14 4.33
C THR A 108 7.86 -6.44 4.87
N CYS A 109 7.20 -5.61 4.06
CA CYS A 109 5.95 -4.94 4.45
C CYS A 109 4.82 -5.93 4.78
N ALA A 110 4.63 -6.95 3.96
CA ALA A 110 3.62 -7.98 4.18
C ALA A 110 3.91 -8.79 5.45
N GLY A 111 5.15 -9.25 5.61
CA GLY A 111 5.58 -10.04 6.76
C GLY A 111 5.50 -9.27 8.07
N PHE A 112 6.16 -8.12 8.16
CA PHE A 112 6.17 -7.31 9.38
C PHE A 112 4.79 -6.75 9.71
N GLY A 113 4.06 -6.26 8.72
CA GLY A 113 2.73 -5.68 8.92
C GLY A 113 1.69 -6.72 9.39
N THR A 114 1.89 -8.00 9.12
CA THR A 114 0.99 -9.07 9.60
C THR A 114 1.47 -9.67 10.92
N LEU A 115 2.77 -9.98 11.05
CA LEU A 115 3.27 -10.71 12.21
C LEU A 115 3.49 -9.84 13.44
N PHE A 116 3.92 -8.57 13.30
CA PHE A 116 4.16 -7.70 14.46
C PHE A 116 2.90 -7.39 15.25
N PRO A 117 1.75 -6.99 14.64
CA PRO A 117 0.52 -6.82 15.41
C PRO A 117 0.12 -8.08 16.17
N ALA A 118 0.25 -9.26 15.55
CA ALA A 118 -0.05 -10.54 16.20
C ALA A 118 0.88 -10.80 17.41
N LEU A 119 2.17 -10.56 17.26
CA LEU A 119 3.15 -10.71 18.36
C LEU A 119 2.89 -9.71 19.49
N PHE A 120 2.62 -8.45 19.19
CA PHE A 120 2.31 -7.44 20.21
C PHE A 120 0.97 -7.72 20.90
N GLY A 121 0.04 -8.37 20.20
CA GLY A 121 -1.23 -8.88 20.76
C GLY A 121 -1.05 -10.17 21.58
N GLY A 122 0.18 -10.69 21.75
CA GLY A 122 0.47 -11.89 22.55
C GLY A 122 0.18 -13.21 21.83
N THR A 123 0.00 -13.21 20.50
CA THR A 123 -0.25 -14.44 19.73
C THR A 123 1.03 -15.30 19.66
N ASN A 124 0.96 -16.57 20.12
CA ASN A 124 2.03 -17.52 19.89
C ASN A 124 2.05 -17.95 18.41
N LEU A 125 3.09 -17.56 17.67
CA LEU A 125 3.21 -17.85 16.24
C LEU A 125 3.51 -19.33 15.92
N PHE A 126 3.82 -20.16 16.91
CA PHE A 126 4.18 -21.56 16.70
C PHE A 126 3.04 -22.54 17.04
N GLU A 127 1.87 -22.04 17.45
CA GLU A 127 0.72 -22.84 17.83
C GLU A 127 -0.60 -22.26 17.30
N GLY A 128 -1.57 -23.14 17.03
CA GLY A 128 -2.93 -22.77 16.70
C GLY A 128 -3.05 -21.71 15.58
N THR A 129 -3.81 -20.67 15.84
CA THR A 129 -4.05 -19.54 14.94
C THR A 129 -2.75 -18.86 14.49
N GLY A 130 -1.76 -18.74 15.41
CA GLY A 130 -0.48 -18.10 15.10
C GLY A 130 0.34 -18.92 14.09
N LEU A 131 0.31 -20.24 14.16
CA LEU A 131 1.01 -21.10 13.20
C LEU A 131 0.37 -20.97 11.78
N ILE A 132 -0.93 -20.87 11.71
CA ILE A 132 -1.64 -20.64 10.44
C ILE A 132 -1.22 -19.27 9.87
N LEU A 133 -1.16 -18.24 10.71
CA LEU A 133 -0.74 -16.91 10.31
C LEU A 133 0.71 -16.89 9.81
N LEU A 134 1.63 -17.50 10.56
CA LEU A 134 3.04 -17.60 10.18
C LEU A 134 3.22 -18.35 8.86
N THR A 135 2.56 -19.48 8.70
CA THR A 135 2.63 -20.29 7.47
C THR A 135 2.06 -19.53 6.28
N GLY A 136 0.89 -18.86 6.44
CA GLY A 136 0.30 -18.01 5.40
C GLY A 136 1.24 -16.89 4.95
N VAL A 137 1.90 -16.23 5.89
CA VAL A 137 2.92 -15.20 5.59
C VAL A 137 4.11 -15.81 4.86
N CYS A 138 4.60 -16.98 5.26
CA CYS A 138 5.69 -17.66 4.56
C CYS A 138 5.32 -17.98 3.10
N ILE A 139 4.08 -18.43 2.84
CA ILE A 139 3.59 -18.66 1.48
C ILE A 139 3.53 -17.34 0.69
N THR A 140 3.05 -16.26 1.31
CA THR A 140 3.04 -14.92 0.70
C THR A 140 4.45 -14.46 0.31
N LEU A 141 5.41 -14.59 1.23
CA LEU A 141 6.82 -14.23 0.98
C LEU A 141 7.43 -15.06 -0.16
N ALA A 142 7.13 -16.36 -0.21
CA ALA A 142 7.57 -17.23 -1.30
C ALA A 142 6.99 -16.76 -2.65
N GLY A 143 5.70 -16.43 -2.73
CA GLY A 143 5.07 -15.90 -3.94
C GLY A 143 5.70 -14.57 -4.41
N ILE A 144 5.92 -13.63 -3.49
CA ILE A 144 6.59 -12.35 -3.78
C ILE A 144 8.03 -12.58 -4.26
N ALA A 145 8.77 -13.50 -3.64
CA ALA A 145 10.13 -13.82 -4.03
C ALA A 145 10.19 -14.42 -5.45
N VAL A 146 9.24 -15.30 -5.81
CA VAL A 146 9.13 -15.87 -7.16
C VAL A 146 8.81 -14.80 -8.20
N ILE A 147 7.90 -13.86 -7.90
CA ILE A 147 7.62 -12.71 -8.78
C ILE A 147 8.85 -11.82 -8.93
N GLY A 148 9.57 -11.56 -7.83
CA GLY A 148 10.83 -10.81 -7.88
C GLY A 148 11.90 -11.49 -8.74
N TYR A 149 11.97 -12.81 -8.68
CA TYR A 149 12.85 -13.59 -9.57
C TYR A 149 12.43 -13.46 -11.04
N ALA A 150 11.14 -13.52 -11.36
CA ALA A 150 10.65 -13.25 -12.73
C ALA A 150 11.06 -11.85 -13.22
N GLY A 151 10.91 -10.83 -12.38
CA GLY A 151 11.36 -9.48 -12.68
C GLY A 151 12.89 -9.39 -12.89
N SER A 152 13.67 -10.15 -12.13
CA SER A 152 15.13 -10.24 -12.32
C SER A 152 15.50 -10.93 -13.63
N LEU A 153 14.78 -11.97 -14.03
CA LEU A 153 14.95 -12.61 -15.35
C LEU A 153 14.62 -11.64 -16.48
N ARG A 154 13.52 -10.88 -16.35
CA ARG A 154 13.17 -9.83 -17.31
C ARG A 154 14.31 -8.81 -17.45
N ALA A 155 14.82 -8.31 -16.34
CA ALA A 155 15.91 -7.33 -16.33
C ALA A 155 17.20 -7.84 -17.00
N ARG A 156 17.49 -9.14 -16.92
CA ARG A 156 18.65 -9.74 -17.63
C ARG A 156 18.54 -9.67 -19.14
N ASN A 157 17.33 -9.70 -19.67
CA ASN A 157 17.03 -9.66 -21.11
C ASN A 157 16.94 -8.23 -21.66
N MET A 158 17.05 -7.20 -20.81
CA MET A 158 17.10 -5.80 -21.23
C MET A 158 18.45 -5.47 -21.87
N SER A 159 18.46 -4.52 -22.82
CA SER A 159 19.69 -3.98 -23.38
C SER A 159 20.56 -3.30 -22.31
N GLU A 160 21.86 -3.16 -22.57
CA GLU A 160 22.77 -2.48 -21.61
C GLU A 160 22.37 -1.01 -21.37
N GLU A 161 21.78 -0.36 -22.37
CA GLU A 161 21.26 1.00 -22.25
C GLU A 161 20.04 1.06 -21.34
N GLU A 162 19.09 0.11 -21.52
CA GLU A 162 17.92 -0.03 -20.67
C GLU A 162 18.29 -0.40 -19.22
N LYS A 163 19.28 -1.29 -19.03
CA LYS A 163 19.81 -1.64 -17.71
C LYS A 163 20.42 -0.44 -17.00
N LYS A 164 21.26 0.35 -17.69
CA LYS A 164 21.84 1.57 -17.13
C LYS A 164 20.79 2.63 -16.81
N ALA A 165 19.74 2.72 -17.62
CA ALA A 165 18.60 3.62 -17.33
C ALA A 165 17.78 3.14 -16.12
N ALA A 166 17.63 1.82 -15.95
CA ALA A 166 16.84 1.23 -14.86
C ALA A 166 17.57 1.19 -13.51
N VAL A 167 18.91 1.08 -13.50
CA VAL A 167 19.74 0.98 -12.28
C VAL A 167 20.85 2.01 -12.34
N LYS A 168 20.53 3.25 -11.95
CA LYS A 168 21.49 4.38 -12.03
C LYS A 168 22.69 4.24 -11.09
N ASP A 169 22.50 3.65 -9.89
CA ASP A 169 23.50 3.60 -8.83
C ASP A 169 23.48 2.22 -8.13
N PHE A 170 23.79 1.15 -8.84
CA PHE A 170 23.76 -0.20 -8.26
C PHE A 170 24.66 -0.32 -7.03
N ALA A 171 24.06 -0.62 -5.87
CA ALA A 171 24.76 -0.83 -4.61
C ALA A 171 24.02 -1.88 -3.77
N LEU A 172 24.45 -3.14 -3.85
CA LEU A 172 23.73 -4.28 -3.27
C LEU A 172 23.49 -4.12 -1.77
N THR A 173 24.53 -3.93 -0.98
CA THR A 173 24.40 -3.85 0.51
C THR A 173 23.56 -2.66 0.95
N LYS A 174 23.81 -1.48 0.35
CA LYS A 174 23.03 -0.27 0.64
C LYS A 174 21.58 -0.43 0.19
N GLY A 175 21.38 -1.01 -0.99
CA GLY A 175 20.05 -1.27 -1.55
C GLY A 175 19.24 -2.25 -0.70
N LEU A 176 19.86 -3.33 -0.20
CA LEU A 176 19.21 -4.27 0.71
C LEU A 176 18.77 -3.60 2.01
N ALA A 177 19.66 -2.82 2.64
CA ALA A 177 19.33 -2.09 3.87
C ALA A 177 18.17 -1.10 3.65
N VAL A 178 18.20 -0.36 2.53
CA VAL A 178 17.13 0.59 2.19
C VAL A 178 15.81 -0.13 1.86
N ALA A 179 15.84 -1.28 1.18
CA ALA A 179 14.64 -2.05 0.86
C ALA A 179 13.99 -2.65 2.12
N LEU A 180 14.80 -3.19 3.04
CA LEU A 180 14.30 -3.66 4.34
C LEU A 180 13.71 -2.51 5.16
N LEU A 181 14.41 -1.37 5.25
CA LEU A 181 13.91 -0.18 5.92
C LEU A 181 12.57 0.28 5.29
N ALA A 182 12.50 0.35 3.98
CA ALA A 182 11.28 0.73 3.26
C ALA A 182 10.12 -0.22 3.59
N GLY A 183 10.38 -1.52 3.65
CA GLY A 183 9.36 -2.52 3.99
C GLY A 183 8.87 -2.40 5.43
N VAL A 184 9.79 -2.28 6.41
CA VAL A 184 9.44 -2.09 7.83
C VAL A 184 8.67 -0.79 8.03
N MET A 185 9.15 0.33 7.46
CA MET A 185 8.46 1.61 7.55
C MET A 185 7.08 1.57 6.85
N SER A 186 6.95 0.86 5.73
CA SER A 186 5.67 0.67 5.06
C SER A 186 4.69 -0.18 5.88
N ALA A 187 5.17 -1.16 6.63
CA ALA A 187 4.37 -1.95 7.56
C ALA A 187 3.79 -1.12 8.72
N CYS A 188 4.40 0.02 9.04
CA CYS A 188 3.89 0.94 10.05
C CYS A 188 2.47 1.43 9.74
N PHE A 189 2.00 1.37 8.49
CA PHE A 189 0.60 1.67 8.19
C PHE A 189 -0.35 0.76 8.97
N ASN A 190 -0.12 -0.56 8.94
CA ASN A 190 -0.97 -1.51 9.67
C ASN A 190 -0.81 -1.35 11.19
N LEU A 191 0.40 -1.08 11.69
CA LEU A 191 0.61 -0.76 13.10
C LEU A 191 -0.16 0.50 13.52
N GLY A 192 -0.27 1.48 12.62
CA GLY A 192 -1.09 2.67 12.83
C GLY A 192 -2.58 2.36 12.91
N LEU A 193 -3.08 1.44 12.06
CA LEU A 193 -4.46 0.96 12.14
C LEU A 193 -4.73 0.27 13.47
N GLU A 194 -3.83 -0.60 13.93
CA GLU A 194 -3.96 -1.30 15.21
C GLU A 194 -3.86 -0.33 16.41
N SER A 195 -2.97 0.67 16.34
CA SER A 195 -2.88 1.72 17.35
C SER A 195 -4.20 2.50 17.49
N GLY A 196 -4.95 2.68 16.41
CA GLY A 196 -6.22 3.37 16.38
C GLY A 196 -7.45 2.51 16.76
N ASN A 197 -7.27 1.31 17.32
CA ASN A 197 -8.39 0.41 17.63
C ASN A 197 -9.42 1.04 18.59
N GLU A 198 -9.00 1.91 19.51
CA GLU A 198 -9.95 2.60 20.41
C GLU A 198 -10.78 3.66 19.67
N VAL A 199 -10.23 4.31 18.64
CA VAL A 199 -11.00 5.20 17.75
C VAL A 199 -12.07 4.41 17.02
N LEU A 200 -11.71 3.23 16.50
CA LEU A 200 -12.63 2.30 15.84
C LEU A 200 -13.74 1.83 16.80
N ALA A 201 -13.37 1.43 18.02
CA ALA A 201 -14.31 0.98 19.04
C ALA A 201 -15.31 2.09 19.40
N LYS A 202 -14.81 3.29 19.69
CA LYS A 202 -15.63 4.46 20.00
C LYS A 202 -16.59 4.84 18.86
N ALA A 203 -16.12 4.76 17.60
CA ALA A 203 -16.99 5.00 16.45
C ALA A 203 -18.13 3.98 16.39
N ARG A 204 -17.86 2.70 16.64
CA ARG A 204 -18.87 1.64 16.68
C ARG A 204 -19.85 1.80 17.84
N GLU A 205 -19.36 2.11 19.04
CA GLU A 205 -20.19 2.37 20.22
C GLU A 205 -21.13 3.57 20.01
N ALA A 206 -20.66 4.60 19.31
CA ALA A 206 -21.47 5.76 18.93
C ALA A 206 -22.48 5.47 17.80
N GLY A 207 -22.47 4.27 17.19
CA GLY A 207 -23.43 3.85 16.18
C GLY A 207 -22.94 3.95 14.73
N ALA A 208 -21.62 4.12 14.50
CA ALA A 208 -21.08 4.10 13.15
C ALA A 208 -21.33 2.74 12.46
N SER A 209 -21.65 2.79 11.16
CA SER A 209 -21.74 1.58 10.35
C SER A 209 -20.44 0.78 10.40
N VAL A 210 -20.54 -0.52 10.65
CA VAL A 210 -19.40 -1.44 10.73
C VAL A 210 -18.54 -1.40 9.47
N LEU A 211 -19.16 -1.16 8.31
CA LEU A 211 -18.49 -1.07 7.01
C LEU A 211 -17.51 0.11 6.93
N PHE A 212 -17.81 1.22 7.60
CA PHE A 212 -17.07 2.46 7.48
C PHE A 212 -16.29 2.84 8.74
N ALA A 213 -16.52 2.17 9.85
CA ALA A 213 -16.00 2.53 11.18
C ALA A 213 -14.45 2.60 11.24
N LEU A 214 -13.72 1.95 10.33
CA LEU A 214 -12.25 2.03 10.27
C LEU A 214 -11.73 3.33 9.61
N ASN A 215 -12.55 4.03 8.83
CA ASN A 215 -12.06 5.19 8.05
C ASN A 215 -11.53 6.37 8.90
N PRO A 216 -12.06 6.70 10.07
CA PRO A 216 -11.46 7.70 10.97
C PRO A 216 -10.01 7.37 11.36
N VAL A 217 -9.70 6.08 11.54
CA VAL A 217 -8.32 5.61 11.82
C VAL A 217 -7.45 5.71 10.57
N ILE A 218 -7.97 5.29 9.41
CA ILE A 218 -7.26 5.42 8.13
C ILE A 218 -6.86 6.87 7.88
N LEU A 219 -7.77 7.82 8.15
CA LEU A 219 -7.46 9.25 8.00
C LEU A 219 -6.32 9.71 8.92
N LEU A 220 -6.25 9.24 10.18
CA LEU A 220 -5.15 9.57 11.09
C LEU A 220 -3.80 9.05 10.54
N VAL A 221 -3.77 7.81 10.08
CA VAL A 221 -2.54 7.22 9.52
C VAL A 221 -2.12 7.93 8.25
N THR A 222 -3.07 8.19 7.33
CA THR A 222 -2.77 8.90 6.08
C THR A 222 -2.39 10.36 6.30
N LEU A 223 -2.96 11.04 7.31
CA LEU A 223 -2.53 12.37 7.73
C LEU A 223 -1.06 12.38 8.17
N GLY A 224 -0.64 11.41 8.98
CA GLY A 224 0.77 11.26 9.35
C GLY A 224 1.68 11.08 8.14
N GLY A 225 1.31 10.20 7.23
CA GLY A 225 2.06 9.97 5.99
C GLY A 225 2.10 11.19 5.06
N PHE A 226 0.99 11.94 4.99
CA PHE A 226 0.94 13.20 4.27
C PHE A 226 1.93 14.21 4.84
N CYS A 227 1.99 14.38 6.16
CA CYS A 227 2.93 15.31 6.79
C CYS A 227 4.38 15.02 6.39
N THR A 228 4.82 13.76 6.44
CA THR A 228 6.18 13.36 6.04
C THR A 228 6.44 13.64 4.56
N ASN A 229 5.50 13.22 3.69
CA ASN A 229 5.66 13.40 2.25
C ASN A 229 5.57 14.87 1.83
N ALA A 230 4.67 15.66 2.45
CA ALA A 230 4.54 17.08 2.16
C ALA A 230 5.82 17.85 2.51
N VAL A 231 6.40 17.58 3.69
CA VAL A 231 7.69 18.19 4.08
C VAL A 231 8.77 17.86 3.06
N TYR A 232 8.87 16.60 2.64
CA TYR A 232 9.85 16.19 1.63
C TYR A 232 9.60 16.85 0.26
N CYS A 233 8.35 16.85 -0.22
CA CYS A 233 8.00 17.43 -1.52
C CYS A 233 8.20 18.96 -1.52
N ILE A 234 7.81 19.66 -0.47
CA ILE A 234 8.03 21.11 -0.33
C ILE A 234 9.53 21.41 -0.33
N PHE A 235 10.33 20.65 0.44
CA PHE A 235 11.79 20.79 0.43
C PHE A 235 12.37 20.59 -0.99
N GLN A 236 11.92 19.57 -1.72
CA GLN A 236 12.37 19.32 -3.08
C GLN A 236 11.91 20.42 -4.06
N ASN A 237 10.67 20.91 -3.94
CA ASN A 237 10.17 22.04 -4.75
C ASN A 237 11.03 23.30 -4.56
N VAL A 238 11.43 23.60 -3.31
CA VAL A 238 12.31 24.75 -3.02
C VAL A 238 13.70 24.50 -3.59
N LYS A 239 14.28 23.33 -3.34
CA LYS A 239 15.64 22.97 -3.77
C LYS A 239 15.78 22.95 -5.30
N ASN A 240 14.80 22.42 -6.01
CA ASN A 240 14.81 22.26 -7.46
C ASN A 240 14.21 23.46 -8.20
N GLY A 241 13.63 24.44 -7.50
CA GLY A 241 12.95 25.59 -8.10
C GLY A 241 11.67 25.22 -8.86
N THR A 242 11.03 24.08 -8.49
CA THR A 242 9.87 23.52 -9.17
C THR A 242 8.52 24.01 -8.59
N GLY A 243 8.54 24.84 -7.55
CA GLY A 243 7.32 25.45 -7.01
C GLY A 243 6.53 26.28 -8.04
N LYS A 244 7.16 26.72 -9.13
CA LYS A 244 6.51 27.40 -10.26
C LYS A 244 5.61 26.46 -11.09
N ASP A 245 5.77 25.14 -11.03
CA ASP A 245 4.98 24.15 -11.80
C ASP A 245 3.49 24.37 -11.63
N TYR A 246 3.05 24.75 -10.43
CA TYR A 246 1.63 24.96 -10.13
C TYR A 246 1.02 26.19 -10.84
N PHE A 247 1.83 27.15 -11.28
CA PHE A 247 1.41 28.44 -11.80
C PHE A 247 1.89 28.70 -13.24
N SER A 248 2.91 27.96 -13.72
CA SER A 248 3.54 28.20 -15.03
C SER A 248 2.87 27.45 -16.18
N VAL A 249 1.98 26.51 -15.88
CA VAL A 249 1.25 25.72 -16.89
C VAL A 249 -0.02 26.43 -17.34
N SER A 250 -0.52 26.10 -18.56
CA SER A 250 -1.79 26.63 -19.02
C SER A 250 -2.95 26.15 -18.13
N GLY A 251 -4.06 26.91 -18.06
CA GLY A 251 -5.22 26.54 -17.26
C GLY A 251 -5.79 25.15 -17.64
N GLY A 252 -5.74 24.79 -18.93
CA GLY A 252 -6.14 23.45 -19.39
C GLY A 252 -5.22 22.34 -18.88
N THR A 253 -3.89 22.57 -18.88
CA THR A 253 -2.91 21.62 -18.31
C THR A 253 -3.07 21.52 -16.80
N LEU A 254 -3.29 22.63 -16.10
CA LEU A 254 -3.52 22.63 -14.65
C LEU A 254 -4.75 21.79 -14.29
N LEU A 255 -5.86 22.03 -14.95
CA LEU A 255 -7.09 21.26 -14.73
C LEU A 255 -6.88 19.77 -15.03
N ASN A 256 -6.23 19.44 -16.15
CA ASN A 256 -5.85 18.06 -16.49
C ASN A 256 -5.05 17.41 -15.35
N ASN A 257 -4.01 18.08 -14.87
CA ASN A 257 -3.12 17.54 -13.85
C ASN A 257 -3.84 17.34 -12.50
N VAL A 258 -4.66 18.30 -12.08
CA VAL A 258 -5.45 18.20 -10.84
C VAL A 258 -6.46 17.04 -10.94
N LEU A 259 -7.18 16.90 -12.07
CA LEU A 259 -8.15 15.83 -12.27
C LEU A 259 -7.49 14.44 -12.27
N PHE A 260 -6.33 14.29 -12.93
CA PHE A 260 -5.62 13.02 -12.93
C PHE A 260 -4.94 12.72 -11.57
N CYS A 261 -4.49 13.72 -10.83
CA CYS A 261 -4.06 13.56 -9.44
C CYS A 261 -5.21 13.12 -8.54
N ALA A 262 -6.39 13.71 -8.70
CA ALA A 262 -7.59 13.32 -7.95
C ALA A 262 -8.02 11.89 -8.28
N LEU A 263 -8.06 11.53 -9.58
CA LEU A 263 -8.36 10.17 -10.01
C LEU A 263 -7.33 9.16 -9.47
N ALA A 264 -6.04 9.46 -9.56
CA ALA A 264 -5.00 8.62 -8.97
C ALA A 264 -5.16 8.51 -7.44
N GLY A 265 -5.55 9.61 -6.79
CA GLY A 265 -5.77 9.67 -5.34
C GLY A 265 -6.92 8.78 -4.87
N VAL A 266 -8.09 8.84 -5.52
CA VAL A 266 -9.23 7.99 -5.15
C VAL A 266 -8.96 6.53 -5.42
N LEU A 267 -8.31 6.21 -6.55
CA LEU A 267 -7.92 4.85 -6.88
C LEU A 267 -6.91 4.31 -5.85
N TRP A 268 -5.95 5.12 -5.44
CA TRP A 268 -4.99 4.74 -4.41
C TRP A 268 -5.67 4.50 -3.04
N TYR A 269 -6.58 5.38 -2.64
CA TYR A 269 -7.31 5.27 -1.37
C TYR A 269 -8.23 4.04 -1.33
N SER A 270 -8.77 3.61 -2.47
CA SER A 270 -9.72 2.50 -2.56
C SER A 270 -9.25 1.21 -1.89
N GLN A 271 -7.92 0.95 -1.83
CA GLN A 271 -7.36 -0.22 -1.17
C GLN A 271 -7.66 -0.23 0.34
N PHE A 272 -7.52 0.90 1.01
CA PHE A 272 -7.73 0.98 2.46
C PHE A 272 -9.21 1.10 2.81
N PHE A 273 -9.98 1.78 1.95
CA PHE A 273 -11.43 1.80 2.04
C PHE A 273 -11.98 0.36 1.90
N GLY A 274 -11.52 -0.37 0.88
CA GLY A 274 -11.85 -1.78 0.66
C GLY A 274 -11.35 -2.69 1.78
N LEU A 275 -10.16 -2.46 2.33
CA LEU A 275 -9.64 -3.20 3.48
C LEU A 275 -10.56 -3.03 4.70
N GLY A 276 -10.94 -1.78 5.02
CA GLY A 276 -11.84 -1.51 6.14
C GLY A 276 -13.18 -2.21 6.01
N MET A 277 -13.81 -2.08 4.84
CA MET A 277 -15.07 -2.78 4.55
C MET A 277 -14.91 -4.31 4.57
N GLY A 278 -13.84 -4.84 3.95
CA GLY A 278 -13.61 -6.28 3.88
C GLY A 278 -13.35 -6.90 5.25
N LYS A 279 -12.59 -6.21 6.12
CA LYS A 279 -12.37 -6.65 7.52
C LYS A 279 -13.67 -6.82 8.31
N SER A 280 -14.71 -6.04 8.02
CA SER A 280 -16.01 -6.18 8.71
C SER A 280 -16.71 -7.50 8.44
N TYR A 281 -16.41 -8.17 7.32
CA TYR A 281 -16.90 -9.50 6.97
C TYR A 281 -16.05 -10.63 7.54
N PHE A 282 -14.95 -10.31 8.23
CA PHE A 282 -14.05 -11.28 8.88
C PHE A 282 -14.23 -11.34 10.39
N SER A 283 -15.28 -10.69 10.94
CA SER A 283 -15.52 -10.60 12.39
C SER A 283 -15.47 -11.96 13.10
N ASP A 284 -15.98 -13.00 12.47
CA ASP A 284 -16.06 -14.35 13.03
C ASP A 284 -14.78 -15.18 12.80
N SER A 285 -13.76 -14.62 12.16
CA SER A 285 -12.50 -15.29 11.86
C SER A 285 -11.29 -14.47 12.28
N PRO A 286 -10.79 -14.62 13.52
CA PRO A 286 -9.61 -13.92 14.01
C PRO A 286 -8.37 -14.08 13.10
N VAL A 287 -8.23 -15.27 12.48
CA VAL A 287 -7.14 -15.54 11.52
C VAL A 287 -7.25 -14.64 10.29
N MET A 288 -8.46 -14.56 9.70
CA MET A 288 -8.69 -13.72 8.52
C MET A 288 -8.52 -12.23 8.83
N LEU A 289 -8.97 -11.77 10.01
CA LEU A 289 -8.72 -10.42 10.48
C LEU A 289 -7.22 -10.11 10.57
N ALA A 290 -6.46 -10.96 11.25
CA ALA A 290 -5.01 -10.80 11.40
C ALA A 290 -4.28 -10.91 10.05
N PHE A 291 -4.73 -11.79 9.16
CA PHE A 291 -4.11 -12.00 7.84
C PHE A 291 -4.51 -10.96 6.78
N SER A 292 -5.51 -10.12 7.07
CA SER A 292 -6.08 -9.16 6.11
C SER A 292 -5.04 -8.22 5.47
N TRP A 293 -3.97 -7.88 6.20
CA TRP A 293 -2.86 -7.09 5.66
C TRP A 293 -2.06 -7.83 4.59
N SER A 294 -1.71 -9.10 4.83
CA SER A 294 -1.07 -9.95 3.82
C SER A 294 -1.95 -10.17 2.60
N ILE A 295 -3.28 -10.30 2.79
CA ILE A 295 -4.26 -10.37 1.70
C ILE A 295 -4.15 -9.12 0.83
N LEU A 296 -4.24 -7.93 1.44
CA LEU A 296 -4.14 -6.66 0.73
C LEU A 296 -2.84 -6.55 -0.07
N MET A 297 -1.70 -6.85 0.57
CA MET A 297 -0.39 -6.76 -0.09
C MET A 297 -0.25 -7.77 -1.25
N SER A 298 -0.72 -9.00 -1.07
CA SER A 298 -0.70 -10.02 -2.12
C SER A 298 -1.54 -9.60 -3.32
N LEU A 299 -2.75 -9.10 -3.10
CA LEU A 299 -3.63 -8.62 -4.17
C LEU A 299 -3.05 -7.41 -4.90
N ASN A 300 -2.44 -6.48 -4.19
CA ASN A 300 -1.74 -5.35 -4.80
C ASN A 300 -0.62 -5.81 -5.73
N VAL A 301 0.17 -6.81 -5.32
CA VAL A 301 1.23 -7.39 -6.16
C VAL A 301 0.65 -8.10 -7.37
N ILE A 302 -0.40 -8.91 -7.20
CA ILE A 302 -1.07 -9.63 -8.30
C ILE A 302 -1.59 -8.63 -9.34
N PHE A 303 -2.40 -7.66 -8.93
CA PHE A 303 -3.01 -6.70 -9.87
C PHE A 303 -2.00 -5.76 -10.51
N SER A 304 -0.93 -5.38 -9.81
CA SER A 304 0.17 -4.61 -10.43
C SER A 304 0.84 -5.39 -11.55
N ASN A 305 1.04 -6.71 -11.38
CA ASN A 305 1.58 -7.56 -12.45
C ASN A 305 0.57 -7.80 -13.58
N VAL A 306 -0.74 -7.89 -13.29
CA VAL A 306 -1.79 -7.92 -14.32
C VAL A 306 -1.72 -6.65 -15.17
N TRP A 307 -1.62 -5.46 -14.55
CA TRP A 307 -1.42 -4.21 -15.28
C TRP A 307 -0.12 -4.22 -16.11
N GLY A 308 0.99 -4.71 -15.56
CA GLY A 308 2.23 -4.86 -16.29
C GLY A 308 2.07 -5.71 -17.56
N ILE A 309 1.29 -6.80 -17.50
CA ILE A 309 0.96 -7.63 -18.66
C ILE A 309 0.09 -6.86 -19.66
N LEU A 310 -0.97 -6.21 -19.21
CA LEU A 310 -1.90 -5.44 -20.04
C LEU A 310 -1.20 -4.25 -20.73
N LEU A 311 -0.32 -3.56 -20.04
CA LEU A 311 0.49 -2.45 -20.55
C LEU A 311 1.69 -2.93 -21.40
N LYS A 312 1.78 -4.24 -21.66
CA LYS A 312 2.83 -4.86 -22.47
C LYS A 312 4.26 -4.68 -21.93
N GLU A 313 4.40 -4.46 -20.62
CA GLU A 313 5.72 -4.38 -20.00
C GLU A 313 6.51 -5.70 -20.07
N TRP A 314 5.81 -6.82 -20.22
CA TRP A 314 6.37 -8.17 -20.39
C TRP A 314 6.50 -8.59 -21.86
N LYS A 315 6.37 -7.65 -22.82
CA LYS A 315 6.51 -7.94 -24.23
C LYS A 315 7.96 -8.28 -24.56
N GLY A 316 8.18 -9.35 -25.32
CA GLY A 316 9.54 -9.77 -25.74
C GLY A 316 10.29 -10.60 -24.70
N VAL A 317 9.71 -10.86 -23.55
CA VAL A 317 10.30 -11.72 -22.51
C VAL A 317 10.11 -13.19 -22.89
N ASP A 318 11.07 -14.03 -22.54
CA ASP A 318 11.04 -15.46 -22.81
C ASP A 318 9.90 -16.18 -22.07
N ARG A 319 9.45 -17.33 -22.62
CA ARG A 319 8.35 -18.12 -22.05
C ARG A 319 8.62 -18.55 -20.60
N ARG A 320 9.88 -18.86 -20.28
CA ARG A 320 10.29 -19.28 -18.93
C ARG A 320 10.00 -18.17 -17.90
N THR A 321 10.34 -16.95 -18.21
CA THR A 321 10.10 -15.80 -17.33
C THR A 321 8.60 -15.57 -17.08
N ILE A 322 7.76 -15.71 -18.12
CA ILE A 322 6.30 -15.59 -17.96
C ILE A 322 5.74 -16.74 -17.10
N VAL A 323 6.22 -17.97 -17.27
CA VAL A 323 5.82 -19.09 -16.41
C VAL A 323 6.19 -18.83 -14.96
N VAL A 324 7.40 -18.34 -14.67
CA VAL A 324 7.82 -17.98 -13.31
C VAL A 324 6.93 -16.89 -12.72
N LEU A 325 6.59 -15.86 -13.50
CA LEU A 325 5.67 -14.79 -13.06
C LEU A 325 4.29 -15.36 -12.67
N ILE A 326 3.69 -16.16 -13.55
CA ILE A 326 2.38 -16.78 -13.31
C ILE A 326 2.44 -17.71 -12.10
N THR A 327 3.51 -18.50 -11.95
CA THR A 327 3.71 -19.36 -10.77
C THR A 327 3.71 -18.55 -9.47
N GLY A 328 4.44 -17.42 -9.43
CA GLY A 328 4.44 -16.55 -8.26
C GLY A 328 3.06 -15.96 -7.96
N MET A 329 2.32 -15.55 -8.99
CA MET A 329 0.93 -15.08 -8.82
C MET A 329 0.00 -16.20 -8.30
N CYS A 330 0.14 -17.43 -8.79
CA CYS A 330 -0.61 -18.58 -8.28
C CYS A 330 -0.29 -18.87 -6.80
N ILE A 331 0.98 -18.80 -6.41
CA ILE A 331 1.38 -18.95 -5.00
C ILE A 331 0.74 -17.86 -4.13
N LEU A 332 0.68 -16.61 -4.59
CA LEU A 332 -0.01 -15.55 -3.87
C LEU A 332 -1.52 -15.82 -3.75
N ILE A 333 -2.17 -16.30 -4.82
CA ILE A 333 -3.59 -16.67 -4.76
C ILE A 333 -3.80 -17.80 -3.74
N LEU A 334 -2.93 -18.80 -3.71
CA LEU A 334 -2.99 -19.85 -2.70
C LEU A 334 -2.81 -19.32 -1.28
N SER A 335 -1.92 -18.33 -1.08
CA SER A 335 -1.74 -17.71 0.23
C SER A 335 -3.00 -17.01 0.75
N LEU A 336 -3.80 -16.40 -0.15
CA LEU A 336 -5.06 -15.73 0.21
C LEU A 336 -6.10 -16.71 0.74
N LEU A 337 -6.11 -17.93 0.19
CA LEU A 337 -7.09 -18.96 0.50
C LEU A 337 -6.67 -19.81 1.70
N TYR A 338 -5.35 -19.91 1.96
CA TYR A 338 -4.79 -20.79 2.97
C TYR A 338 -5.41 -20.64 4.36
N PRO A 339 -5.57 -19.43 4.95
CA PRO A 339 -6.14 -19.29 6.29
C PRO A 339 -7.62 -19.68 6.41
N ASN A 340 -8.30 -19.89 5.27
CA ASN A 340 -9.71 -20.28 5.23
C ASN A 340 -9.91 -21.79 4.96
N ILE A 341 -8.83 -22.48 4.55
CA ILE A 341 -8.86 -23.91 4.22
C ILE A 341 -8.41 -24.76 5.42
N VAL A 342 -7.58 -24.20 6.28
CA VAL A 342 -7.00 -24.84 7.47
C VAL A 342 -7.69 -24.36 8.73
#